data_fb4a9b4023c8dbc260350f8362ba9f15
#
_entry.id   fb4a9b4023c8dbc260350f8362ba9f15
#
_cell.length_a   1.000
_cell.length_b   1.000
_cell.length_c   1.000
_cell.angle_alpha   90.00
_cell.angle_beta   90.00
_cell.angle_gamma   90.00
#
_symmetry.space_group_name_H-M   'P 1'
#
loop_
_entity.id
_entity.type
_entity.pdbx_description
1 polymer ?
#
loop_
_entity_poly.entity_id
_entity_poly.type
_entity_poly.pdbx_seq_one_letter_code
_entity_poly.pdbx_strand_id
1 'polypeptide(L)'
;MELDAEIMRLADGMQEELTRQRRDLHQHPEPGWTEFRTASIVAKTLTELGWEVHTGREVMEENARMGVPSPDVLAREKERAAREGADPQWLEKMDGGFTGIVGVL
;
A
#
# COMPACT_ATOMS: atom_id res chain seq x y z
N MET A 1 27.74 18.19 11.19
CA MET A 1 26.65 19.18 11.13
C MET A 1 25.50 18.71 12.01
N GLU A 2 24.88 19.62 12.70
CA GLU A 2 23.76 19.35 13.60
C GLU A 2 22.57 18.68 12.87
N LEU A 3 22.28 19.14 11.66
CA LEU A 3 21.19 18.57 10.85
C LEU A 3 21.45 17.10 10.50
N ASP A 4 22.68 16.78 10.10
CA ASP A 4 23.05 15.41 9.75
C ASP A 4 22.92 14.48 10.95
N ALA A 5 23.39 14.95 12.12
CA ALA A 5 23.28 14.18 13.36
C ALA A 5 21.82 13.96 13.76
N GLU A 6 20.98 14.96 13.59
CA GLU A 6 19.55 14.87 13.87
C GLU A 6 18.85 13.87 12.94
N ILE A 7 19.17 13.92 11.65
CA ILE A 7 18.62 12.97 10.67
C ILE A 7 19.02 11.53 11.04
N MET A 8 20.29 11.31 11.36
CA MET A 8 20.79 9.99 11.76
C MET A 8 20.10 9.49 13.02
N ARG A 9 19.93 10.37 14.01
CA ARG A 9 19.23 10.00 15.25
C ARG A 9 17.78 9.60 15.00
N LEU A 10 17.06 10.35 14.16
CA LEU A 10 15.68 10.05 13.80
C LEU A 10 15.59 8.72 13.03
N ALA A 11 16.50 8.50 12.07
CA ALA A 11 16.54 7.26 11.30
C ALA A 11 16.80 6.05 12.19
N ASP A 12 17.77 6.15 13.11
CA ASP A 12 18.07 5.07 14.05
C ASP A 12 16.86 4.77 14.95
N GLY A 13 16.11 5.80 15.35
CA GLY A 13 14.91 5.65 16.15
C GLY A 13 13.76 4.96 15.43
N MET A 14 13.80 4.88 14.10
CA MET A 14 12.78 4.20 13.29
C MET A 14 13.12 2.74 13.00
N GLN A 15 14.29 2.26 13.39
CA GLN A 15 14.80 0.94 13.01
C GLN A 15 13.85 -0.20 13.39
N GLU A 16 13.34 -0.22 14.60
CA GLU A 16 12.44 -1.27 15.08
C GLU A 16 11.12 -1.27 14.32
N GLU A 17 10.52 -0.11 14.10
CA GLU A 17 9.26 0.02 13.39
C GLU A 17 9.40 -0.38 11.92
N LEU A 18 10.48 0.03 11.26
CA LEU A 18 10.74 -0.35 9.87
C LEU A 18 10.94 -1.86 9.73
N THR A 19 11.65 -2.48 10.69
CA THR A 19 11.83 -3.93 10.71
C THR A 19 10.48 -4.64 10.88
N ARG A 20 9.63 -4.16 11.78
CA ARG A 20 8.30 -4.71 12.01
C ARG A 20 7.45 -4.62 10.75
N GLN A 21 7.44 -3.47 10.09
CA GLN A 21 6.69 -3.27 8.84
C GLN A 21 7.18 -4.21 7.74
N ARG A 22 8.49 -4.34 7.58
CA ARG A 22 9.07 -5.23 6.58
C ARG A 22 8.66 -6.69 6.82
N ARG A 23 8.71 -7.14 8.06
CA ARG A 23 8.31 -8.50 8.43
C ARG A 23 6.83 -8.74 8.23
N ASP A 24 6.00 -7.77 8.55
CA ASP A 24 4.56 -7.85 8.33
C ASP A 24 4.23 -8.02 6.84
N LEU A 25 4.82 -7.21 5.99
CA LEU A 25 4.62 -7.30 4.54
C LEU A 25 5.15 -8.64 4.00
N HIS A 26 6.28 -9.10 4.51
CA HIS A 26 6.87 -10.38 4.08
C HIS A 26 5.99 -11.59 4.46
N GLN A 27 5.28 -11.52 5.56
CA GLN A 27 4.36 -12.57 6.00
C GLN A 27 3.06 -12.59 5.19
N HIS A 28 2.75 -11.52 4.47
CA HIS A 28 1.51 -11.39 3.70
C HIS A 28 1.84 -11.04 2.24
N PRO A 29 2.58 -11.91 1.53
CA PRO A 29 2.98 -11.60 0.16
C PRO A 29 1.78 -11.52 -0.78
N GLU A 30 1.83 -10.57 -1.71
CA GLU A 30 0.76 -10.35 -2.68
C GLU A 30 1.35 -10.29 -4.09
N PRO A 31 0.84 -11.11 -5.02
CA PRO A 31 1.27 -11.05 -6.43
C PRO A 31 0.90 -9.72 -7.10
N GLY A 32 1.54 -9.43 -8.22
CA GLY A 32 1.29 -8.21 -8.99
C GLY A 32 -0.19 -8.01 -9.32
N TRP A 33 -0.67 -6.78 -9.23
CA TRP A 33 -2.06 -6.33 -9.38
C TRP A 33 -2.99 -6.76 -8.23
N THR A 34 -2.50 -7.53 -7.28
CA THR A 34 -3.28 -7.97 -6.11
C THR A 34 -2.71 -7.46 -4.80
N GLU A 35 -1.93 -6.39 -4.84
CA GLU A 35 -1.29 -5.79 -3.65
C GLU A 35 -2.28 -4.99 -2.81
N PHE A 36 -3.47 -5.51 -2.62
CA PHE A 36 -4.57 -4.82 -1.93
C PHE A 36 -4.25 -4.46 -0.49
N ARG A 37 -3.69 -5.41 0.26
CA ARG A 37 -3.34 -5.18 1.66
C ARG A 37 -2.18 -4.19 1.77
N THR A 38 -1.12 -4.42 1.00
CA THR A 38 0.06 -3.55 0.99
C THR A 38 -0.31 -2.13 0.60
N ALA A 39 -1.09 -1.96 -0.47
CA ALA A 39 -1.53 -0.65 -0.93
C ALA A 39 -2.41 0.05 0.12
N SER A 40 -3.30 -0.68 0.80
CA SER A 40 -4.13 -0.09 1.84
C SER A 40 -3.30 0.41 3.03
N ILE A 41 -2.24 -0.31 3.40
CA ILE A 41 -1.31 0.11 4.45
C ILE A 41 -0.60 1.41 4.03
N VAL A 42 -0.11 1.47 2.80
CA VAL A 42 0.56 2.66 2.27
C VAL A 42 -0.38 3.86 2.26
N ALA A 43 -1.61 3.68 1.73
CA ALA A 43 -2.60 4.75 1.66
C ALA A 43 -2.95 5.27 3.06
N LYS A 44 -3.17 4.39 4.00
CA LYS A 44 -3.48 4.75 5.38
C LYS A 44 -2.32 5.51 6.04
N THR A 45 -1.11 5.00 5.89
CA THR A 45 0.09 5.61 6.48
C THR A 45 0.32 7.01 5.93
N LEU A 46 0.23 7.18 4.61
CA LEU A 46 0.39 8.50 3.99
C LEU A 46 -0.69 9.48 4.46
N THR A 47 -1.93 9.03 4.60
CA THR A 47 -3.03 9.85 5.10
C THR A 47 -2.77 10.30 6.54
N GLU A 48 -2.31 9.40 7.39
CA GLU A 48 -1.97 9.71 8.79
C GLU A 48 -0.80 10.70 8.89
N LEU A 49 0.10 10.70 7.91
CA LEU A 49 1.22 11.63 7.82
C LEU A 49 0.84 12.98 7.19
N GLY A 50 -0.41 13.17 6.80
CA GLY A 50 -0.90 14.44 6.27
C GLY A 50 -0.84 14.61 4.76
N TRP A 51 -0.55 13.53 4.02
CA TRP A 51 -0.56 13.56 2.55
C TRP A 51 -1.99 13.44 2.03
N GLU A 52 -2.26 14.09 0.89
CA GLU A 52 -3.48 13.88 0.12
C GLU A 52 -3.25 12.62 -0.73
N VAL A 53 -4.09 11.60 -0.52
CA VAL A 53 -3.88 10.27 -1.15
C VAL A 53 -4.91 10.04 -2.24
N HIS A 54 -4.42 9.66 -3.41
CA HIS A 54 -5.23 9.26 -4.56
C HIS A 54 -4.90 7.82 -4.92
N THR A 55 -5.93 7.03 -5.22
CA THR A 55 -5.76 5.61 -5.55
C THR A 55 -6.87 5.15 -6.50
N GLY A 56 -6.72 3.94 -7.00
CA GLY A 56 -7.71 3.32 -7.85
C GLY A 56 -7.69 3.85 -9.28
N ARG A 57 -8.86 3.96 -9.87
CA ARG A 57 -9.01 4.38 -11.28
C ARG A 57 -8.58 5.82 -11.52
N GLU A 58 -8.53 6.63 -10.47
CA GLU A 58 -8.06 8.01 -10.53
C GLU A 58 -6.60 8.14 -10.98
N VAL A 59 -5.77 7.15 -10.62
CA VAL A 59 -4.32 7.22 -10.81
C VAL A 59 -3.77 6.16 -11.77
N MET A 60 -4.63 5.28 -12.28
CA MET A 60 -4.20 4.19 -13.15
C MET A 60 -5.04 4.14 -14.41
N GLU A 61 -4.38 4.09 -15.56
CA GLU A 61 -5.04 3.91 -16.85
C GLU A 61 -5.34 2.42 -17.07
N GLU A 62 -6.61 2.07 -17.11
CA GLU A 62 -7.06 0.68 -17.23
C GLU A 62 -6.43 -0.05 -18.41
N ASN A 63 -6.41 0.59 -19.57
CA ASN A 63 -5.95 -0.03 -20.81
C ASN A 63 -4.42 -0.11 -20.93
N ALA A 64 -3.68 0.56 -20.05
CA ALA A 64 -2.23 0.53 -20.03
C ALA A 64 -1.67 -0.61 -19.17
N ARG A 65 -2.51 -1.28 -18.42
CA ARG A 65 -2.08 -2.37 -17.54
C ARG A 65 -1.80 -3.65 -18.32
N MET A 66 -0.75 -4.36 -17.93
CA MET A 66 -0.34 -5.62 -18.57
C MET A 66 -0.33 -6.76 -17.56
N GLY A 67 -0.82 -7.91 -17.98
CA GLY A 67 -0.77 -9.11 -17.14
C GLY A 67 -1.74 -9.10 -15.96
N VAL A 68 -2.84 -8.37 -16.06
CA VAL A 68 -3.85 -8.32 -15.00
C VAL A 68 -4.52 -9.69 -14.87
N PRO A 69 -4.62 -10.24 -13.64
CA PRO A 69 -5.32 -11.51 -13.42
C PRO A 69 -6.81 -11.43 -13.79
N SER A 70 -7.46 -12.59 -13.88
CA SER A 70 -8.91 -12.66 -14.16
C SER A 70 -9.71 -11.98 -13.05
N PRO A 71 -10.94 -11.51 -13.35
CA PRO A 71 -11.80 -10.92 -12.33
C PRO A 71 -12.02 -11.82 -11.10
N ASP A 72 -12.11 -13.13 -11.30
CA ASP A 72 -12.27 -14.09 -10.20
C ASP A 72 -11.07 -14.12 -9.28
N VAL A 73 -9.85 -14.09 -9.84
CA VAL A 73 -8.62 -14.04 -9.07
C VAL A 73 -8.53 -12.73 -8.29
N LEU A 74 -8.83 -11.61 -8.96
CA LEU A 74 -8.80 -10.29 -8.32
C LEU A 74 -9.77 -10.22 -7.14
N ALA A 75 -10.99 -10.72 -7.31
CA ALA A 75 -12.00 -10.74 -6.24
C ALA A 75 -11.55 -11.59 -5.06
N ARG A 76 -11.02 -12.78 -5.34
CA ARG A 76 -10.52 -13.70 -4.31
C ARG A 76 -9.36 -13.10 -3.51
N GLU A 77 -8.43 -12.48 -4.20
CA GLU A 77 -7.28 -11.86 -3.54
C GLU A 77 -7.68 -10.62 -2.72
N LYS A 78 -8.67 -9.88 -3.18
CA LYS A 78 -9.23 -8.75 -2.42
C LYS A 78 -9.89 -9.23 -1.13
N GLU A 79 -10.65 -10.34 -1.18
CA GLU A 79 -11.23 -10.96 0.01
C GLU A 79 -10.15 -11.44 0.98
N ARG A 80 -9.08 -12.04 0.45
CA ARG A 80 -7.96 -12.47 1.27
C ARG A 80 -7.35 -11.28 2.00
N ALA A 81 -7.13 -10.17 1.31
CA ALA A 81 -6.58 -8.95 1.91
C ALA A 81 -7.48 -8.45 3.05
N ALA A 82 -8.79 -8.47 2.85
CA ALA A 82 -9.75 -8.07 3.88
C ALA A 82 -9.65 -8.97 5.13
N ARG A 83 -9.53 -10.29 4.93
CA ARG A 83 -9.36 -11.24 6.04
C ARG A 83 -8.02 -11.03 6.78
N GLU A 84 -7.00 -10.59 6.07
CA GLU A 84 -5.66 -10.32 6.62
C GLU A 84 -5.52 -8.91 7.19
N GLY A 85 -6.63 -8.17 7.32
CA GLY A 85 -6.67 -6.92 8.05
C GLY A 85 -6.58 -5.64 7.22
N ALA A 86 -6.69 -5.71 5.89
CA ALA A 86 -6.71 -4.52 5.06
C ALA A 86 -7.92 -3.64 5.38
N ASP A 87 -7.72 -2.33 5.36
CA ASP A 87 -8.76 -1.35 5.66
C ASP A 87 -9.82 -1.33 4.54
N PRO A 88 -11.10 -1.64 4.86
CA PRO A 88 -12.17 -1.66 3.87
C PRO A 88 -12.35 -0.34 3.13
N GLN A 89 -12.08 0.78 3.76
CA GLN A 89 -12.18 2.12 3.16
C GLN A 89 -11.31 2.23 1.91
N TRP A 90 -10.09 1.69 1.98
CA TRP A 90 -9.15 1.73 0.86
C TRP A 90 -9.41 0.62 -0.15
N LEU A 91 -9.81 -0.58 0.33
CA LEU A 91 -10.11 -1.70 -0.56
C LEU A 91 -11.21 -1.39 -1.56
N GLU A 92 -12.24 -0.66 -1.16
CA GLU A 92 -13.34 -0.27 -2.05
C GLU A 92 -12.86 0.49 -3.29
N LYS A 93 -11.79 1.28 -3.13
CA LYS A 93 -11.23 2.10 -4.20
C LYS A 93 -10.34 1.34 -5.16
N MET A 94 -9.98 0.11 -4.79
CA MET A 94 -8.99 -0.71 -5.52
C MET A 94 -9.62 -1.85 -6.32
N ASP A 95 -10.93 -1.88 -6.43
CA ASP A 95 -11.66 -2.95 -7.13
C ASP A 95 -11.12 -3.12 -8.55
N GLY A 96 -10.87 -4.38 -8.94
CA GLY A 96 -10.34 -4.68 -10.27
C GLY A 96 -8.81 -4.62 -10.36
N GLY A 97 -8.09 -4.55 -9.24
CA GLY A 97 -6.63 -4.53 -9.22
C GLY A 97 -6.02 -3.13 -9.40
N PHE A 98 -6.78 -2.09 -9.14
CA PHE A 98 -6.29 -0.71 -9.20
C PHE A 98 -5.60 -0.33 -7.89
N THR A 99 -4.43 -0.90 -7.67
CA THR A 99 -3.69 -0.80 -6.40
C THR A 99 -2.61 0.30 -6.36
N GLY A 100 -2.56 1.15 -7.37
CA GLY A 100 -1.62 2.27 -7.40
C GLY A 100 -1.95 3.34 -6.37
N ILE A 101 -0.92 3.96 -5.81
CA ILE A 101 -1.08 5.03 -4.81
C ILE A 101 -0.28 6.25 -5.26
N VAL A 102 -0.90 7.41 -5.18
CA VAL A 102 -0.23 8.70 -5.38
C VAL A 102 -0.51 9.57 -4.16
N GLY A 103 0.55 10.04 -3.53
CA GLY A 103 0.46 10.98 -2.41
C GLY A 103 0.92 12.36 -2.86
N VAL A 104 0.19 13.39 -2.46
CA VAL A 104 0.52 14.80 -2.72
C VAL A 104 0.66 15.51 -1.39
N LEU A 105 1.81 16.16 -1.19
CA LEU A 105 2.11 16.87 0.04
C LEU A 105 1.68 18.34 -0.07
#